data_5dae510486c057037c165c7bce22c90d
#
_entry.id   5dae510486c057037c165c7bce22c90d
#
_cell.length_a   1.000
_cell.length_b   1.000
_cell.length_c   1.000
_cell.angle_alpha   90.00
_cell.angle_beta   90.00
_cell.angle_gamma   90.00
#
_symmetry.space_group_name_H-M   'P 1'
#
loop_
_entity.id
_entity.type
_entity.pdbx_description
1 polymer ?
#
loop_
_entity_poly.entity_id
_entity_poly.type
_entity_poly.pdbx_seq_one_letter_code
_entity_poly.pdbx_strand_id
1 'polypeptide(L)'
;MDELITLVKEEPVQLPNGVPVTEEHPREVWATLSSVYREEFLEAGREGLNPEMVATTPLVNYCGETSAIFRGKRYGIYRTYIVPNSDMIELYLEGKAGA
;
A
#
# COMPACT_ATOMS: atom_id res chain seq x y z
N MET A 1 7.80 0.14 15.73
CA MET A 1 9.00 0.83 15.22
C MET A 1 8.69 1.45 13.87
N ASP A 2 9.03 2.70 13.70
CA ASP A 2 8.74 3.40 12.45
C ASP A 2 9.76 3.08 11.38
N GLU A 3 9.26 2.86 10.19
CA GLU A 3 10.08 2.58 9.02
C GLU A 3 9.72 3.55 7.90
N LEU A 4 10.70 3.86 7.07
CA LEU A 4 10.46 4.70 5.91
C LEU A 4 10.01 3.80 4.75
N ILE A 5 8.81 4.06 4.23
CA ILE A 5 8.29 3.33 3.09
C ILE A 5 7.97 4.31 1.96
N THR A 6 7.94 3.81 0.74
CA THR A 6 7.58 4.62 -0.42
C THR A 6 6.19 4.23 -0.88
N LEU A 7 5.26 5.16 -0.82
CA LEU A 7 3.91 4.96 -1.36
C LEU A 7 3.94 5.38 -2.82
N VAL A 8 3.37 4.56 -3.69
CA VAL A 8 3.37 4.81 -5.13
C VAL A 8 1.94 4.95 -5.61
N LYS A 9 1.63 6.11 -6.17
CA LYS A 9 0.35 6.37 -6.80
C LYS A 9 0.52 6.21 -8.30
N GLU A 10 -0.35 5.43 -8.91
CA GLU A 10 -0.34 5.22 -10.35
C GLU A 10 -1.45 6.04 -10.98
N GLU A 11 -1.12 6.82 -11.99
CA GLU A 11 -2.09 7.62 -12.71
C GLU A 11 -2.01 7.32 -14.21
N PRO A 12 -3.15 7.00 -14.84
CA PRO A 12 -3.17 6.86 -16.27
C PRO A 12 -3.09 8.23 -16.91
N VAL A 13 -2.17 8.39 -17.86
CA VAL A 13 -2.05 9.62 -18.64
C VAL A 13 -2.04 9.25 -20.12
N GLN A 14 -2.47 10.17 -20.97
CA GLN A 14 -2.47 9.98 -22.40
C GLN A 14 -1.42 10.89 -23.02
N LEU A 15 -0.50 10.29 -23.77
CA LEU A 15 0.53 11.06 -24.46
C LEU A 15 -0.09 11.89 -25.60
N PRO A 16 0.61 12.94 -26.09
CA PRO A 16 0.11 13.74 -27.20
C PRO A 16 -0.26 12.95 -28.45
N ASN A 17 0.38 11.78 -28.64
CA ASN A 17 0.06 10.90 -29.78
C ASN A 17 -1.13 9.97 -29.52
N GLY A 18 -1.81 10.11 -28.36
CA GLY A 18 -2.97 9.30 -28.03
C GLY A 18 -2.65 7.97 -27.35
N VAL A 19 -1.38 7.65 -27.11
CA VAL A 19 -1.00 6.39 -26.47
C VAL A 19 -1.19 6.50 -24.96
N PRO A 20 -1.98 5.59 -24.32
CA PRO A 20 -2.12 5.62 -22.87
C PRO A 20 -0.87 5.04 -22.20
N VAL A 21 -0.41 5.71 -21.15
CA VAL A 21 0.69 5.23 -20.31
C VAL A 21 0.31 5.43 -18.86
N THR A 22 0.98 4.71 -17.97
CA THR A 22 0.80 4.87 -16.52
C THR A 22 2.00 5.60 -15.96
N GLU A 23 1.76 6.70 -15.27
CA GLU A 23 2.79 7.42 -14.54
C GLU A 23 2.76 6.99 -13.08
N GLU A 24 3.95 6.83 -12.49
CA GLU A 24 4.08 6.53 -11.07
C GLU A 24 4.56 7.76 -10.33
N HIS A 25 3.93 8.02 -9.20
CA HIS A 25 4.26 9.15 -8.34
C HIS A 25 4.66 8.61 -6.97
N PRO A 26 5.97 8.35 -6.76
CA PRO A 26 6.44 7.83 -5.48
C PRO A 26 6.56 8.95 -4.44
N ARG A 27 6.28 8.60 -3.19
CA ARG A 27 6.38 9.53 -2.08
C ARG A 27 6.75 8.77 -0.82
N GLU A 28 7.80 9.23 -0.14
CA GLU A 28 8.26 8.58 1.08
C GLU A 28 7.48 9.06 2.29
N VAL A 29 7.08 8.12 3.14
CA VAL A 29 6.37 8.43 4.39
C VAL A 29 6.89 7.51 5.50
N TRP A 30 6.76 7.96 6.74
CA TRP A 30 7.06 7.14 7.90
C TRP A 30 5.81 6.33 8.26
N ALA A 31 6.01 5.05 8.54
CA ALA A 31 4.93 4.15 8.92
C ALA A 31 5.42 3.15 9.95
N THR A 32 4.50 2.69 10.80
CA THR A 32 4.78 1.59 11.73
C THR A 32 4.34 0.30 11.06
N LEU A 33 5.27 -0.64 10.90
CA LEU A 33 4.97 -1.92 10.28
C LEU A 33 4.64 -2.95 11.34
N SER A 34 3.61 -3.76 11.10
CA SER A 34 3.21 -4.82 11.99
C SER A 34 2.75 -6.03 11.19
N SER A 35 2.64 -7.17 11.90
CA SER A 35 2.15 -8.40 11.28
C SER A 35 0.65 -8.31 11.04
N VAL A 36 0.19 -9.04 10.03
CA VAL A 36 -1.24 -9.16 9.76
C VAL A 36 -1.86 -10.04 10.83
N TYR A 37 -3.03 -9.64 11.35
CA TYR A 37 -3.76 -10.49 12.30
C TYR A 37 -4.18 -11.79 11.61
N ARG A 38 -4.24 -12.86 12.40
CA ARG A 38 -4.59 -14.18 11.88
C ARG A 38 -5.93 -14.18 11.13
N GLU A 39 -6.93 -13.50 11.68
CA GLU A 39 -8.24 -13.44 11.05
C GLU A 39 -8.20 -12.75 9.70
N GLU A 40 -7.48 -11.66 9.60
CA GLU A 40 -7.29 -10.95 8.35
C GLU A 40 -6.54 -11.81 7.35
N PHE A 41 -5.50 -12.51 7.80
CA PHE A 41 -4.72 -13.40 6.95
C PHE A 41 -5.60 -14.50 6.33
N LEU A 42 -6.46 -15.10 7.15
CA LEU A 42 -7.33 -16.17 6.68
C LEU A 42 -8.39 -15.65 5.72
N GLU A 43 -9.01 -14.52 6.02
CA GLU A 43 -10.02 -13.93 5.14
C GLU A 43 -9.44 -13.53 3.79
N ALA A 44 -8.31 -12.85 3.79
CA ALA A 44 -7.66 -12.42 2.56
C ALA A 44 -7.19 -13.61 1.74
N GLY A 45 -6.71 -14.66 2.41
CA GLY A 45 -6.30 -15.88 1.73
C GLY A 45 -7.43 -16.56 0.99
N ARG A 46 -8.66 -16.49 1.51
CA ARG A 46 -9.83 -17.05 0.82
C ARG A 46 -10.14 -16.32 -0.48
N GLU A 47 -9.75 -15.05 -0.57
CA GLU A 47 -9.94 -14.25 -1.78
C GLU A 47 -8.75 -14.33 -2.73
N GLY A 48 -7.77 -15.18 -2.43
CA GLY A 48 -6.60 -15.33 -3.28
C GLY A 48 -5.52 -14.28 -3.04
N LEU A 49 -5.64 -13.49 -1.98
CA LEU A 49 -4.66 -12.49 -1.63
C LEU A 49 -3.53 -13.10 -0.80
N ASN A 50 -2.39 -12.43 -0.77
CA ASN A 50 -1.22 -12.92 -0.02
C ASN A 50 -0.76 -11.83 0.96
N PRO A 51 -1.53 -11.59 2.05
CA PRO A 51 -1.19 -10.53 2.99
C PRO A 51 0.13 -10.79 3.70
N GLU A 52 0.97 -9.77 3.83
CA GLU A 52 2.28 -9.91 4.46
C GLU A 52 2.45 -8.99 5.66
N MET A 53 1.96 -7.75 5.60
CA MET A 53 2.13 -6.81 6.70
C MET A 53 1.10 -5.70 6.66
N VAL A 54 1.03 -4.96 7.75
CA VAL A 54 0.19 -3.76 7.86
C VAL A 54 1.10 -2.57 8.12
N ALA A 55 0.94 -1.52 7.33
CA ALA A 55 1.65 -0.26 7.54
C ALA A 55 0.66 0.75 8.11
N THR A 56 0.96 1.28 9.29
CA THR A 56 0.12 2.30 9.92
C THR A 56 0.83 3.64 9.82
N THR A 57 0.16 4.62 9.27
CA THR A 57 0.72 5.95 9.05
C THR A 57 -0.35 7.02 9.31
N PRO A 58 0.04 8.27 9.57
CA PRO A 58 -0.98 9.34 9.66
C PRO A 58 -1.82 9.41 8.39
N LEU A 59 -3.12 9.62 8.58
CA LEU A 59 -4.08 9.65 7.47
C LEU A 59 -3.69 10.68 6.39
N VAL A 60 -3.10 11.80 6.80
CA VAL A 60 -2.67 12.85 5.86
C VAL A 60 -1.60 12.36 4.89
N ASN A 61 -0.91 11.26 5.21
CA ASN A 61 0.13 10.71 4.35
C ASN A 61 -0.41 9.84 3.22
N TYR A 62 -1.68 9.47 3.27
CA TYR A 62 -2.26 8.58 2.27
C TYR A 62 -3.12 9.37 1.29
N CYS A 63 -2.82 9.24 0.00
CA CYS A 63 -3.50 9.99 -1.07
C CYS A 63 -4.05 9.05 -2.16
N GLY A 64 -4.45 7.84 -1.79
CA GLY A 64 -5.00 6.89 -2.75
C GLY A 64 -3.97 6.05 -3.48
N GLU A 65 -2.78 5.95 -2.92
CA GLU A 65 -1.73 5.11 -3.50
C GLU A 65 -2.15 3.65 -3.51
N THR A 66 -1.70 2.91 -4.53
CA THR A 66 -2.07 1.50 -4.70
C THR A 66 -0.91 0.54 -4.44
N SER A 67 0.29 1.04 -4.26
CA SER A 67 1.48 0.23 -4.01
C SER A 67 2.36 0.87 -2.98
N ALA A 68 3.17 0.05 -2.32
CA ALA A 68 4.17 0.51 -1.38
C ALA A 68 5.48 -0.23 -1.63
N ILE A 69 6.59 0.45 -1.43
CA ILE A 69 7.92 -0.17 -1.56
C ILE A 69 8.61 -0.07 -0.20
N PHE A 70 9.10 -1.21 0.28
CA PHE A 70 9.81 -1.29 1.53
C PHE A 70 11.02 -2.19 1.36
N ARG A 71 12.19 -1.66 1.67
CA ARG A 71 13.48 -2.37 1.52
C ARG A 71 13.66 -2.97 0.12
N GLY A 72 13.29 -2.20 -0.90
CA GLY A 72 13.46 -2.60 -2.29
C GLY A 72 12.42 -3.59 -2.80
N LYS A 73 11.47 -4.02 -1.97
CA LYS A 73 10.42 -4.92 -2.38
C LYS A 73 9.10 -4.16 -2.54
N ARG A 74 8.39 -4.45 -3.62
CA ARG A 74 7.11 -3.81 -3.92
C ARG A 74 5.96 -4.65 -3.41
N TYR A 75 5.01 -3.98 -2.75
CA TYR A 75 3.80 -4.59 -2.22
C TYR A 75 2.59 -3.91 -2.83
N GLY A 76 1.51 -4.66 -3.00
CA GLY A 76 0.22 -4.07 -3.36
C GLY A 76 -0.54 -3.69 -2.10
N ILE A 77 -1.24 -2.56 -2.13
CA ILE A 77 -2.14 -2.17 -1.06
C ILE A 77 -3.51 -2.70 -1.46
N TYR A 78 -3.96 -3.77 -0.81
CA TYR A 78 -5.22 -4.39 -1.19
C TYR A 78 -6.40 -3.88 -0.36
N ARG A 79 -6.14 -3.25 0.77
CA ARG A 79 -7.19 -2.73 1.64
C ARG A 79 -6.63 -1.62 2.53
N THR A 80 -7.46 -0.67 2.87
CA THR A 80 -7.13 0.37 3.84
C THR A 80 -8.18 0.40 4.93
N TYR A 81 -7.80 0.88 6.11
CA TYR A 81 -8.71 0.99 7.23
C TYR A 81 -8.36 2.24 8.03
N ILE A 82 -9.31 3.15 8.15
CA ILE A 82 -9.12 4.36 8.95
C ILE A 82 -9.44 4.00 10.39
N VAL A 83 -8.43 4.15 11.27
CA VAL A 83 -8.58 3.77 12.68
C VAL A 83 -9.54 4.74 13.37
N PRO A 84 -10.63 4.25 13.99
CA PRO A 84 -11.60 5.13 14.64
C PRO A 84 -10.96 5.94 15.77
N ASN A 85 -11.42 7.18 15.94
CA ASN A 85 -10.97 8.09 16.98
C ASN A 85 -9.46 8.35 16.96
N SER A 86 -8.87 8.33 15.78
CA SER A 86 -7.45 8.62 15.61
C SER A 86 -7.22 9.28 14.25
N ASP A 87 -6.00 9.78 14.04
CA ASP A 87 -5.60 10.38 12.77
C ASP A 87 -4.78 9.39 11.93
N MET A 88 -4.97 8.09 12.17
CA MET A 88 -4.16 7.04 11.56
C MET A 88 -4.94 6.22 10.56
N ILE A 89 -4.23 5.69 9.57
CA ILE A 89 -4.78 4.77 8.60
C ILE A 89 -3.89 3.53 8.54
N GLU A 90 -4.51 2.36 8.41
CA GLU A 90 -3.80 1.10 8.20
C GLU A 90 -3.85 0.73 6.73
N LEU A 91 -2.68 0.43 6.18
CA LEU A 91 -2.55 0.00 4.78
C LEU A 91 -2.18 -1.48 4.80
N TYR A 92 -3.04 -2.31 4.25
CA TYR A 92 -2.84 -3.76 4.22
C TYR A 92 -2.08 -4.13 2.97
N LEU A 93 -0.86 -4.67 3.16
CA LEU A 93 0.08 -4.92 2.07
C LEU A 93 0.14 -6.40 1.74
N GLU A 94 0.07 -6.70 0.45
CA GLU A 94 0.26 -8.06 -0.03
C GLU A 94 1.53 -8.17 -0.87
N GLY A 95 2.17 -9.34 -0.81
CA GLY A 95 3.29 -9.61 -1.69
C GLY A 95 2.83 -9.82 -3.10
N LYS A 96 3.54 -9.22 -4.06
CA LYS A 96 3.22 -9.39 -5.47
C LYS A 96 4.08 -10.50 -6.06
N ALA A 97 3.43 -11.47 -6.70
CA ALA A 97 4.13 -12.55 -7.35
C ALA A 97 5.01 -12.00 -8.48
N GLY A 98 6.26 -12.45 -8.52
CA GLY A 98 7.19 -12.04 -9.56
C GLY A 98 7.75 -10.65 -9.39
N ALA A 99 7.48 -9.99 -8.27
CA ALA A 99 8.00 -8.66 -7.99
C ALA A 99 9.34 -8.72 -7.27
#